data_8ca1f1f3d54b026376453bbe70a3670d
#
_entry.id   8ca1f1f3d54b026376453bbe70a3670d
#
_cell.length_a   1.000
_cell.length_b   1.000
_cell.length_c   1.000
_cell.angle_alpha   90.00
_cell.angle_beta   90.00
_cell.angle_gamma   90.00
#
_symmetry.space_group_name_H-M   'P 1'
#
loop_
_entity.id
_entity.type
_entity.pdbx_description
1 polymer ?
#
loop_
_entity_poly.entity_id
_entity_poly.type
_entity_poly.pdbx_seq_one_letter_code
_entity_poly.pdbx_strand_id
1 'polypeptide(L)'
;MTSNAHQPLIGFGQVRHTRLRPTRHAFAYGTFFLMLPMRSLAKFGSKVLALNQFGAISFHDRDHGDGRDVSQGGALAWLDALLHSEGIADANGEVWLHCYPRIFGFTFKPVSFWYCHDTSDNLRAIVVEVNNTFGERHCYLLDKPQWGIEQTADKVFHVSPFCSVEGQYRFRFMRTSDRTVARIDHDDALGALIQTSVSGHLVVLSASTQWQALLRYPLMTVMVLSLIHI
;
A
#
# COMPACT_ATOMS: atom_id res chain seq x y z
N MET A 1 28.52 -1.20 -14.64
CA MET A 1 27.62 -0.21 -13.99
C MET A 1 26.49 -1.01 -13.36
N THR A 2 26.56 -1.24 -12.06
CA THR A 2 25.53 -2.00 -11.32
C THR A 2 24.26 -1.17 -11.31
N SER A 3 23.21 -1.71 -11.91
CA SER A 3 21.88 -1.13 -11.98
C SER A 3 21.35 -0.83 -10.56
N ASN A 4 21.27 0.44 -10.19
CA ASN A 4 20.61 0.95 -8.98
C ASN A 4 19.08 0.89 -9.08
N ALA A 5 18.54 0.10 -10.00
CA ALA A 5 17.16 0.22 -10.47
C ALA A 5 16.08 -0.15 -9.44
N HIS A 6 16.39 -0.96 -8.41
CA HIS A 6 15.37 -1.47 -7.48
C HIS A 6 15.76 -1.31 -6.02
N GLN A 7 16.18 -0.11 -5.62
CA GLN A 7 16.46 0.18 -4.20
C GLN A 7 15.16 0.41 -3.42
N PRO A 8 15.07 -0.04 -2.15
CA PRO A 8 13.98 0.34 -1.26
C PRO A 8 13.85 1.85 -1.13
N LEU A 9 12.62 2.36 -1.22
CA LEU A 9 12.32 3.79 -1.12
C LEU A 9 11.42 4.05 0.10
N ILE A 10 11.49 5.27 0.61
CA ILE A 10 10.56 5.83 1.57
C ILE A 10 9.86 7.04 0.93
N GLY A 11 8.54 7.10 1.05
CA GLY A 11 7.72 8.18 0.55
C GLY A 11 7.33 9.13 1.67
N PHE A 12 7.57 10.42 1.48
CA PHE A 12 7.09 11.50 2.36
C PHE A 12 5.94 12.23 1.69
N GLY A 13 4.78 12.26 2.34
CA GLY A 13 3.61 12.81 1.68
C GLY A 13 2.44 13.06 2.59
N GLN A 14 1.25 12.89 2.05
CA GLN A 14 0.00 13.11 2.77
C GLN A 14 -1.08 12.11 2.32
N VAL A 15 -1.97 11.82 3.26
CA VAL A 15 -3.26 11.21 3.00
C VAL A 15 -4.30 12.34 2.96
N ARG A 16 -5.19 12.28 1.98
CA ARG A 16 -6.40 13.10 1.92
C ARG A 16 -7.61 12.20 1.93
N HIS A 17 -8.58 12.54 2.74
CA HIS A 17 -9.83 11.82 2.84
C HIS A 17 -10.98 12.83 2.78
N THR A 18 -11.94 12.59 1.91
CA THR A 18 -13.13 13.43 1.77
C THR A 18 -14.36 12.54 1.72
N ARG A 19 -15.22 12.64 2.72
CA ARG A 19 -16.60 12.15 2.68
C ARG A 19 -17.46 13.23 2.05
N LEU A 20 -18.21 12.90 1.02
CA LEU A 20 -19.05 13.84 0.27
C LEU A 20 -20.47 13.89 0.81
N ARG A 21 -20.96 12.76 1.36
CA ARG A 21 -22.33 12.58 1.87
C ARG A 21 -22.36 11.80 3.18
N PRO A 22 -23.42 11.91 4.02
CA PRO A 22 -24.54 12.87 3.94
C PRO A 22 -24.10 14.31 4.18
N THR A 23 -23.05 14.53 4.96
CA THR A 23 -22.43 15.84 5.20
C THR A 23 -20.97 15.78 4.75
N ARG A 24 -20.56 16.78 3.99
CA ARG A 24 -19.19 16.85 3.51
C ARG A 24 -18.23 17.05 4.68
N HIS A 25 -17.27 16.16 4.77
CA HIS A 25 -16.17 16.24 5.74
C HIS A 25 -14.87 15.90 5.03
N ALA A 26 -13.88 16.77 5.15
CA ALA A 26 -12.58 16.57 4.50
C ALA A 26 -11.46 16.81 5.51
N PHE A 27 -10.46 15.96 5.48
CA PHE A 27 -9.23 16.14 6.24
C PHE A 27 -8.02 15.66 5.44
N ALA A 28 -6.86 16.17 5.82
CA ALA A 28 -5.58 15.73 5.30
C ALA A 28 -4.56 15.67 6.43
N TYR A 29 -3.67 14.69 6.37
CA TYR A 29 -2.58 14.58 7.33
C TYR A 29 -1.30 14.13 6.65
N GLY A 30 -0.18 14.57 7.20
CA GLY A 30 1.14 14.16 6.75
C GLY A 30 1.42 12.70 7.12
N THR A 31 2.11 11.99 6.22
CA THR A 31 2.43 10.58 6.40
C THR A 31 3.76 10.24 5.74
N PHE A 32 4.31 9.09 6.10
CA PHE A 32 5.33 8.42 5.31
C PHE A 32 4.93 6.95 5.09
N PHE A 33 5.48 6.36 4.05
CA PHE A 33 5.23 4.97 3.66
C PHE A 33 6.47 4.39 3.01
N LEU A 34 6.52 3.08 2.88
CA LEU A 34 7.58 2.37 2.19
C LEU A 34 7.15 1.99 0.77
N MET A 35 8.11 1.99 -0.15
CA MET A 35 8.03 1.39 -1.47
C MET A 35 9.15 0.35 -1.56
N LEU A 36 8.78 -0.92 -1.43
CA LEU A 36 9.72 -2.03 -1.30
C LEU A 36 9.76 -2.86 -2.60
N PRO A 37 10.95 -3.06 -3.19
CA PRO A 37 11.12 -3.97 -4.34
C PRO A 37 11.21 -5.40 -3.83
N MET A 38 10.08 -6.09 -3.73
CA MET A 38 9.92 -7.32 -2.97
C MET A 38 10.82 -8.47 -3.45
N ARG A 39 11.01 -8.61 -4.77
CA ARG A 39 11.89 -9.66 -5.32
C ARG A 39 13.37 -9.37 -5.09
N SER A 40 13.73 -8.08 -4.99
CA SER A 40 15.10 -7.63 -4.75
C SER A 40 15.37 -7.29 -3.28
N LEU A 41 14.37 -7.25 -2.42
CA LEU A 41 14.46 -6.73 -1.05
C LEU A 41 15.53 -7.45 -0.21
N ALA A 42 15.64 -8.77 -0.34
CA ALA A 42 16.63 -9.58 0.40
C ALA A 42 18.09 -9.18 0.11
N LYS A 43 18.37 -8.58 -1.07
CA LYS A 43 19.72 -8.13 -1.44
C LYS A 43 20.21 -6.96 -0.59
N PHE A 44 19.30 -6.16 -0.04
CA PHE A 44 19.63 -4.99 0.78
C PHE A 44 19.81 -5.34 2.27
N GLY A 45 19.28 -6.49 2.69
CA GLY A 45 19.44 -7.01 4.05
C GLY A 45 18.90 -6.10 5.15
N SER A 46 19.09 -6.50 6.38
CA SER A 46 18.62 -5.78 7.58
C SER A 46 19.37 -4.47 7.88
N LYS A 47 20.43 -4.16 7.12
CA LYS A 47 21.19 -2.89 7.29
C LYS A 47 20.38 -1.66 6.89
N VAL A 48 19.45 -1.82 5.95
CA VAL A 48 18.64 -0.72 5.41
C VAL A 48 17.27 -0.67 6.07
N LEU A 49 16.68 -1.83 6.40
CA LEU A 49 15.36 -1.95 7.02
C LEU A 49 15.32 -3.21 7.87
N ALA A 50 14.76 -3.14 9.07
CA ALA A 50 14.50 -4.32 9.87
C ALA A 50 13.42 -5.19 9.17
N LEU A 51 13.82 -6.38 8.70
CA LEU A 51 12.94 -7.33 8.01
C LEU A 51 12.57 -8.47 8.95
N ASN A 52 11.28 -8.64 9.21
CA ASN A 52 10.71 -9.69 10.07
C ASN A 52 11.29 -9.73 11.51
N GLN A 53 11.81 -8.61 11.95
CA GLN A 53 12.37 -8.42 13.29
C GLN A 53 12.02 -7.03 13.83
N PHE A 54 12.15 -6.85 15.14
CA PHE A 54 11.92 -5.57 15.77
C PHE A 54 12.89 -4.50 15.26
N GLY A 55 12.39 -3.27 15.08
CA GLY A 55 13.14 -2.08 14.70
C GLY A 55 12.30 -0.83 14.90
N ALA A 56 12.96 0.33 14.87
CA ALA A 56 12.25 1.61 14.94
C ALA A 56 11.28 1.76 13.75
N ILE A 57 11.72 1.36 12.56
CA ILE A 57 10.88 1.13 11.37
C ILE A 57 11.18 -0.29 10.91
N SER A 58 10.13 -1.11 10.69
CA SER A 58 10.29 -2.49 10.25
C SER A 58 9.20 -2.93 9.29
N PHE A 59 9.54 -3.90 8.45
CA PHE A 59 8.63 -4.62 7.58
C PHE A 59 8.48 -6.06 8.07
N HIS A 60 7.26 -6.57 8.05
CA HIS A 60 6.96 -7.96 8.42
C HIS A 60 6.07 -8.60 7.36
N ASP A 61 6.50 -9.73 6.80
CA ASP A 61 5.74 -10.49 5.80
C ASP A 61 4.34 -10.86 6.31
N ARG A 62 4.24 -11.30 7.55
CA ARG A 62 2.97 -11.70 8.19
C ARG A 62 1.92 -10.59 8.27
N ASP A 63 2.32 -9.34 8.05
CA ASP A 63 1.38 -8.21 8.04
C ASP A 63 0.65 -8.13 6.70
N HIS A 64 1.05 -8.87 5.68
CA HIS A 64 0.56 -8.81 4.32
C HIS A 64 0.01 -10.15 3.83
N GLY A 65 -0.85 -10.07 2.79
CA GLY A 65 -1.40 -11.24 2.15
C GLY A 65 -2.25 -12.06 3.12
N ASP A 66 -2.05 -13.37 3.15
CA ASP A 66 -2.71 -14.31 4.06
C ASP A 66 -2.02 -14.41 5.43
N GLY A 67 -0.97 -13.60 5.65
CA GLY A 67 -0.22 -13.60 6.92
C GLY A 67 0.79 -14.73 7.07
N ARG A 68 1.13 -15.42 5.97
CA ARG A 68 2.08 -16.54 6.02
C ARG A 68 3.47 -16.12 6.49
N ASP A 69 4.13 -17.02 7.18
CA ASP A 69 5.46 -16.81 7.72
C ASP A 69 6.54 -16.86 6.62
N VAL A 70 7.72 -16.32 6.91
CA VAL A 70 8.90 -16.36 6.02
C VAL A 70 9.30 -17.77 5.66
N SER A 71 9.14 -18.73 6.57
CA SER A 71 9.40 -20.16 6.32
C SER A 71 8.49 -20.77 5.24
N GLN A 72 7.35 -20.13 4.98
CA GLN A 72 6.38 -20.46 3.94
C GLN A 72 6.54 -19.59 2.69
N GLY A 73 7.64 -18.82 2.57
CA GLY A 73 7.94 -17.90 1.48
C GLY A 73 7.42 -16.48 1.66
N GLY A 74 6.75 -16.17 2.79
CA GLY A 74 6.31 -14.84 3.16
C GLY A 74 5.26 -14.23 2.23
N ALA A 75 5.13 -12.92 2.31
CA ALA A 75 4.12 -12.15 1.58
C ALA A 75 4.29 -12.22 0.05
N LEU A 76 5.53 -12.34 -0.44
CA LEU A 76 5.78 -12.44 -1.89
C LEU A 76 5.29 -13.78 -2.46
N ALA A 77 5.52 -14.90 -1.75
CA ALA A 77 5.02 -16.20 -2.19
C ALA A 77 3.47 -16.28 -2.15
N TRP A 78 2.84 -15.59 -1.20
CA TRP A 78 1.39 -15.42 -1.23
C TRP A 78 0.93 -14.68 -2.49
N LEU A 79 1.58 -13.56 -2.82
CA LEU A 79 1.22 -12.77 -4.00
C LEU A 79 1.38 -13.60 -5.28
N ASP A 80 2.51 -14.33 -5.43
CA ASP A 80 2.76 -15.17 -6.59
C ASP A 80 1.70 -16.29 -6.70
N ALA A 81 1.28 -16.90 -5.58
CA ALA A 81 0.19 -17.87 -5.56
C ALA A 81 -1.16 -17.26 -5.97
N LEU A 82 -1.47 -16.04 -5.49
CA LEU A 82 -2.68 -15.29 -5.88
C LEU A 82 -2.68 -15.00 -7.39
N LEU A 83 -1.61 -14.42 -7.92
CA LEU A 83 -1.52 -14.11 -9.35
C LEU A 83 -1.66 -15.38 -10.22
N HIS A 84 -1.04 -16.48 -9.79
CA HIS A 84 -1.14 -17.76 -10.50
C HIS A 84 -2.58 -18.30 -10.49
N SER A 85 -3.28 -18.23 -9.34
CA SER A 85 -4.68 -18.69 -9.24
C SER A 85 -5.63 -17.87 -10.12
N GLU A 86 -5.31 -16.60 -10.36
CA GLU A 86 -6.05 -15.69 -11.25
C GLU A 86 -5.58 -15.75 -12.72
N GLY A 87 -4.71 -16.71 -13.07
CA GLY A 87 -4.22 -16.91 -14.44
C GLY A 87 -3.21 -15.88 -14.93
N ILE A 88 -2.61 -15.09 -14.04
CA ILE A 88 -1.59 -14.09 -14.36
C ILE A 88 -0.20 -14.72 -14.18
N ALA A 89 0.37 -15.28 -15.27
CA ALA A 89 1.67 -15.93 -15.27
C ALA A 89 2.82 -15.05 -15.75
N ASP A 90 2.51 -13.85 -16.28
CA ASP A 90 3.45 -12.92 -16.92
C ASP A 90 3.87 -11.74 -16.03
N ALA A 91 3.42 -11.69 -14.78
CA ALA A 91 3.84 -10.70 -13.77
C ALA A 91 5.09 -11.14 -13.00
N ASN A 92 6.14 -11.56 -13.74
CA ASN A 92 7.35 -12.19 -13.21
C ASN A 92 8.57 -11.25 -13.13
N GLY A 93 8.38 -9.97 -13.38
CA GLY A 93 9.34 -8.89 -13.11
C GLY A 93 9.33 -8.43 -11.65
N GLU A 94 9.84 -7.24 -11.37
CA GLU A 94 9.85 -6.73 -10.00
C GLU A 94 8.44 -6.44 -9.47
N VAL A 95 8.27 -6.62 -8.17
CA VAL A 95 7.04 -6.27 -7.44
C VAL A 95 7.34 -5.14 -6.48
N TRP A 96 6.68 -3.99 -6.66
CA TRP A 96 6.78 -2.88 -5.75
C TRP A 96 5.62 -2.88 -4.76
N LEU A 97 5.94 -3.02 -3.48
CA LEU A 97 4.96 -2.93 -2.40
C LEU A 97 4.95 -1.53 -1.80
N HIS A 98 3.85 -0.82 -1.97
CA HIS A 98 3.55 0.42 -1.26
C HIS A 98 2.79 0.08 0.02
N CYS A 99 3.42 0.24 1.18
CA CYS A 99 2.82 -0.14 2.46
C CYS A 99 3.23 0.79 3.60
N TYR A 100 2.46 0.76 4.69
CA TYR A 100 2.84 1.37 5.96
C TYR A 100 3.69 0.40 6.76
N PRO A 101 4.85 0.83 7.29
CA PRO A 101 5.71 -0.01 8.12
C PRO A 101 5.16 -0.17 9.53
N ARG A 102 5.73 -1.08 10.31
CA ARG A 102 5.66 -1.01 11.77
C ARG A 102 6.58 0.09 12.27
N ILE A 103 6.09 0.85 13.26
CA ILE A 103 6.84 1.87 13.99
C ILE A 103 6.91 1.39 15.44
N PHE A 104 8.12 1.11 15.94
CA PHE A 104 8.35 0.52 17.26
C PHE A 104 7.47 -0.72 17.55
N GLY A 105 7.25 -1.56 16.51
CA GLY A 105 6.44 -2.78 16.59
C GLY A 105 4.93 -2.58 16.34
N PHE A 106 4.43 -1.35 16.33
CA PHE A 106 3.02 -1.05 16.06
C PHE A 106 2.80 -0.72 14.60
N THR A 107 1.72 -1.24 14.02
CA THR A 107 1.31 -0.89 12.65
C THR A 107 -0.18 -0.66 12.59
N PHE A 108 -0.54 0.31 11.76
CA PHE A 108 -1.89 0.45 11.23
C PHE A 108 -1.77 0.69 9.73
N LYS A 109 -2.26 -0.26 8.95
CA LYS A 109 -2.15 -0.24 7.49
C LYS A 109 -3.53 -0.49 6.86
N PRO A 110 -4.34 0.55 6.65
CA PRO A 110 -5.67 0.40 6.09
C PRO A 110 -5.64 -0.14 4.66
N VAL A 111 -4.57 0.15 3.92
CA VAL A 111 -4.39 -0.29 2.53
C VAL A 111 -2.91 -0.46 2.20
N SER A 112 -2.62 -1.46 1.36
CA SER A 112 -1.33 -1.65 0.70
C SER A 112 -1.55 -1.89 -0.79
N PHE A 113 -0.58 -1.49 -1.62
CA PHE A 113 -0.66 -1.66 -3.07
C PHE A 113 0.54 -2.44 -3.57
N TRP A 114 0.28 -3.51 -4.30
CA TRP A 114 1.27 -4.36 -4.93
C TRP A 114 1.29 -4.08 -6.42
N TYR A 115 2.31 -3.40 -6.90
CA TYR A 115 2.51 -3.09 -8.32
C TYR A 115 3.37 -4.20 -8.93
N CYS A 116 2.75 -5.10 -9.67
CA CYS A 116 3.38 -6.27 -10.27
C CYS A 116 3.78 -5.96 -11.71
N HIS A 117 5.06 -6.13 -12.04
CA HIS A 117 5.60 -5.83 -13.36
C HIS A 117 5.95 -7.12 -14.12
N ASP A 118 5.99 -7.03 -15.42
CA ASP A 118 6.57 -8.05 -16.28
C ASP A 118 8.11 -7.93 -16.33
N THR A 119 8.78 -8.84 -17.04
CA THR A 119 10.25 -8.82 -17.20
C THR A 119 10.79 -7.63 -17.98
N SER A 120 9.92 -6.88 -18.68
CA SER A 120 10.25 -5.65 -19.41
C SER A 120 9.96 -4.39 -18.60
N ASP A 121 9.65 -4.54 -17.28
CA ASP A 121 9.28 -3.46 -16.35
C ASP A 121 7.96 -2.75 -16.70
N ASN A 122 7.08 -3.39 -17.49
CA ASN A 122 5.74 -2.87 -17.71
C ASN A 122 4.83 -3.30 -16.55
N LEU A 123 3.94 -2.40 -16.12
CA LEU A 123 2.94 -2.69 -15.10
C LEU A 123 1.94 -3.72 -15.62
N ARG A 124 1.90 -4.91 -15.01
CA ARG A 124 1.09 -6.04 -15.46
C ARG A 124 -0.18 -6.25 -14.64
N ALA A 125 -0.07 -6.07 -13.31
CA ALA A 125 -1.20 -6.17 -12.42
C ALA A 125 -1.01 -5.25 -11.20
N ILE A 126 -2.11 -4.85 -10.55
CA ILE A 126 -2.08 -4.22 -9.23
C ILE A 126 -3.00 -5.03 -8.31
N VAL A 127 -2.47 -5.43 -7.14
CA VAL A 127 -3.28 -5.95 -6.04
C VAL A 127 -3.43 -4.87 -4.98
N VAL A 128 -4.69 -4.53 -4.67
CA VAL A 128 -5.05 -3.58 -3.61
C VAL A 128 -5.49 -4.37 -2.39
N GLU A 129 -4.64 -4.42 -1.39
CA GLU A 129 -4.88 -5.12 -0.13
C GLU A 129 -5.49 -4.15 0.88
N VAL A 130 -6.76 -4.34 1.23
CA VAL A 130 -7.51 -3.49 2.15
C VAL A 130 -7.69 -4.21 3.47
N ASN A 131 -7.41 -3.53 4.57
CA ASN A 131 -7.61 -4.07 5.92
C ASN A 131 -8.64 -3.21 6.66
N ASN A 132 -9.53 -3.86 7.38
CA ASN A 132 -10.45 -3.15 8.26
C ASN A 132 -9.94 -3.08 9.70
N THR A 133 -10.67 -2.37 10.57
CA THR A 133 -10.33 -2.24 11.99
C THR A 133 -10.65 -3.51 12.81
N PHE A 134 -11.34 -4.50 12.22
CA PHE A 134 -11.68 -5.77 12.85
C PHE A 134 -10.62 -6.85 12.63
N GLY A 135 -9.55 -6.53 11.89
CA GLY A 135 -8.47 -7.48 11.59
C GLY A 135 -8.73 -8.32 10.33
N GLU A 136 -9.81 -8.06 9.61
CA GLU A 136 -10.10 -8.75 8.35
C GLU A 136 -9.41 -8.05 7.18
N ARG A 137 -9.16 -8.81 6.11
CA ARG A 137 -8.44 -8.38 4.92
C ARG A 137 -9.15 -8.83 3.66
N HIS A 138 -9.16 -7.96 2.65
CA HIS A 138 -9.66 -8.27 1.31
C HIS A 138 -8.72 -7.72 0.24
N CYS A 139 -8.61 -8.43 -0.90
CA CYS A 139 -7.75 -8.02 -2.00
C CYS A 139 -8.58 -7.80 -3.27
N TYR A 140 -8.36 -6.67 -3.92
CA TYR A 140 -8.87 -6.37 -5.26
C TYR A 140 -7.74 -6.54 -6.26
N LEU A 141 -7.94 -7.40 -7.25
CA LEU A 141 -7.01 -7.60 -8.34
C LEU A 141 -7.43 -6.76 -9.55
N LEU A 142 -6.52 -5.92 -10.02
CA LEU A 142 -6.67 -5.11 -11.23
C LEU A 142 -5.77 -5.70 -12.30
N ASP A 143 -6.38 -6.25 -13.35
CA ASP A 143 -5.68 -6.86 -14.49
C ASP A 143 -5.34 -5.79 -15.53
N LYS A 144 -4.10 -5.81 -16.05
CA LYS A 144 -3.59 -4.89 -17.08
C LYS A 144 -3.90 -3.40 -16.81
N PRO A 145 -3.64 -2.90 -15.58
CA PRO A 145 -3.88 -1.52 -15.26
C PRO A 145 -2.90 -0.61 -16.02
N GLN A 146 -3.30 0.64 -16.21
CA GLN A 146 -2.46 1.66 -16.83
C GLN A 146 -2.31 2.85 -15.91
N TRP A 147 -1.10 3.43 -15.85
CA TRP A 147 -0.85 4.64 -15.08
C TRP A 147 -1.76 5.79 -15.52
N GLY A 148 -2.41 6.44 -14.57
CA GLY A 148 -3.32 7.57 -14.81
C GLY A 148 -4.73 7.18 -15.25
N ILE A 149 -4.96 5.93 -15.66
CA ILE A 149 -6.28 5.44 -16.08
C ILE A 149 -7.05 4.89 -14.89
N GLU A 150 -8.34 5.18 -14.83
CA GLU A 150 -9.24 4.69 -13.79
C GLU A 150 -9.59 3.23 -14.02
N GLN A 151 -9.54 2.45 -12.94
CA GLN A 151 -9.94 1.05 -12.87
C GLN A 151 -11.08 0.92 -11.87
N THR A 152 -12.04 0.06 -12.14
CA THR A 152 -13.21 -0.16 -11.28
C THR A 152 -13.23 -1.57 -10.73
N ALA A 153 -13.72 -1.73 -9.50
CA ALA A 153 -14.04 -3.02 -8.90
C ALA A 153 -15.26 -2.89 -8.00
N ASP A 154 -16.12 -3.92 -8.01
CA ASP A 154 -17.27 -3.96 -7.11
C ASP A 154 -16.82 -4.07 -5.67
N LYS A 155 -17.46 -3.32 -4.79
CA LYS A 155 -17.17 -3.37 -3.36
C LYS A 155 -17.82 -4.61 -2.76
N VAL A 156 -16.99 -5.52 -2.29
CA VAL A 156 -17.40 -6.80 -1.68
C VAL A 156 -16.97 -6.94 -0.22
N PHE A 157 -16.37 -5.88 0.36
CA PHE A 157 -15.75 -5.93 1.68
C PHE A 157 -16.12 -4.74 2.58
N HIS A 158 -16.48 -5.03 3.84
CA HIS A 158 -16.69 -4.01 4.87
C HIS A 158 -15.37 -3.42 5.36
N VAL A 159 -15.08 -2.18 5.01
CA VAL A 159 -13.87 -1.46 5.46
C VAL A 159 -14.14 -0.68 6.74
N SER A 160 -15.38 -0.22 6.93
CA SER A 160 -15.78 0.61 8.08
C SER A 160 -17.22 0.27 8.48
N PRO A 161 -17.55 0.26 9.78
CA PRO A 161 -18.91 0.01 10.25
C PRO A 161 -19.93 1.05 9.77
N PHE A 162 -19.45 2.20 9.26
CA PHE A 162 -20.31 3.30 8.79
C PHE A 162 -20.60 3.26 7.28
N CYS A 163 -20.07 2.28 6.54
CA CYS A 163 -20.27 2.16 5.10
C CYS A 163 -20.85 0.80 4.75
N SER A 164 -21.94 0.76 3.97
CA SER A 164 -22.50 -0.48 3.42
C SER A 164 -21.50 -1.22 2.53
N VAL A 165 -21.69 -2.53 2.33
CA VAL A 165 -20.88 -3.34 1.38
C VAL A 165 -21.23 -3.01 -0.06
N GLU A 166 -22.34 -2.31 -0.30
CA GLU A 166 -22.81 -1.95 -1.64
C GLU A 166 -21.97 -0.83 -2.27
N GLY A 167 -21.86 -0.87 -3.61
CA GLY A 167 -21.19 0.17 -4.39
C GLY A 167 -19.96 -0.32 -5.12
N GLN A 168 -19.22 0.64 -5.66
CA GLN A 168 -18.06 0.40 -6.51
C GLN A 168 -16.87 1.19 -6.03
N TYR A 169 -15.69 0.57 -6.09
CA TYR A 169 -14.43 1.29 -5.96
C TYR A 169 -13.89 1.69 -7.32
N ARG A 170 -13.38 2.91 -7.39
CA ARG A 170 -12.60 3.41 -8.51
C ARG A 170 -11.17 3.68 -8.05
N PHE A 171 -10.22 3.07 -8.74
CA PHE A 171 -8.79 3.16 -8.44
C PHE A 171 -8.08 3.94 -9.54
N ARG A 172 -7.18 4.85 -9.14
CA ARG A 172 -6.30 5.52 -10.08
C ARG A 172 -4.91 5.64 -9.48
N PHE A 173 -3.93 5.18 -10.22
CA PHE A 173 -2.54 5.17 -9.79
C PHE A 173 -1.68 5.99 -10.73
N MET A 174 -0.75 6.74 -10.16
CA MET A 174 0.26 7.50 -10.90
C MET A 174 1.60 7.30 -10.24
N ARG A 175 2.65 7.06 -11.04
CA ARG A 175 4.01 6.94 -10.54
C ARG A 175 4.98 7.57 -11.52
N THR A 176 5.93 8.33 -10.98
CA THR A 176 7.13 8.82 -11.66
C THR A 176 8.36 8.28 -10.93
N SER A 177 9.55 8.68 -11.35
CA SER A 177 10.80 8.30 -10.67
C SER A 177 10.86 8.75 -9.21
N ASP A 178 10.23 9.87 -8.87
CA ASP A 178 10.34 10.55 -7.58
C ASP A 178 9.00 10.77 -6.87
N ARG A 179 7.86 10.39 -7.48
CA ARG A 179 6.52 10.62 -6.92
C ARG A 179 5.59 9.44 -7.14
N THR A 180 4.66 9.27 -6.21
CA THR A 180 3.57 8.32 -6.36
C THR A 180 2.26 8.92 -5.85
N VAL A 181 1.16 8.53 -6.49
CA VAL A 181 -0.21 8.83 -6.07
C VAL A 181 -1.04 7.56 -6.24
N ALA A 182 -1.74 7.18 -5.18
CA ALA A 182 -2.80 6.19 -5.24
C ALA A 182 -4.10 6.86 -4.79
N ARG A 183 -5.14 6.78 -5.60
CA ARG A 183 -6.47 7.30 -5.31
C ARG A 183 -7.47 6.17 -5.31
N ILE A 184 -8.32 6.16 -4.29
CA ILE A 184 -9.44 5.23 -4.13
C ILE A 184 -10.68 6.08 -3.90
N ASP A 185 -11.63 6.00 -4.81
CA ASP A 185 -12.94 6.60 -4.67
C ASP A 185 -13.95 5.48 -4.44
N HIS A 186 -14.90 5.68 -3.55
CA HIS A 186 -16.02 4.79 -3.29
C HIS A 186 -17.30 5.49 -3.70
N ASP A 187 -18.04 4.85 -4.59
CA ASP A 187 -19.37 5.27 -5.02
C ASP A 187 -20.42 4.29 -4.49
N ASP A 188 -21.56 4.79 -4.04
CA ASP A 188 -22.77 4.01 -3.75
C ASP A 188 -23.83 4.20 -4.86
N ALA A 189 -25.03 3.71 -4.64
CA ALA A 189 -26.15 3.84 -5.58
C ALA A 189 -26.52 5.31 -5.91
N LEU A 190 -26.13 6.27 -5.07
CA LEU A 190 -26.37 7.70 -5.26
C LEU A 190 -25.15 8.43 -5.85
N GLY A 191 -24.09 7.71 -6.23
CA GLY A 191 -22.85 8.24 -6.80
C GLY A 191 -21.72 8.41 -5.76
N ALA A 192 -20.81 9.35 -5.98
CA ALA A 192 -19.61 9.51 -5.18
C ALA A 192 -19.90 9.75 -3.69
N LEU A 193 -19.34 8.89 -2.83
CA LEU A 193 -19.52 8.91 -1.39
C LEU A 193 -18.23 9.31 -0.66
N ILE A 194 -17.11 8.63 -0.97
CA ILE A 194 -15.82 8.85 -0.32
C ILE A 194 -14.74 8.96 -1.38
N GLN A 195 -13.83 9.89 -1.20
CA GLN A 195 -12.62 10.05 -2.00
C GLN A 195 -11.40 10.02 -1.07
N THR A 196 -10.49 9.09 -1.34
CA THR A 196 -9.26 8.95 -0.55
C THR A 196 -8.06 8.94 -1.50
N SER A 197 -6.99 9.62 -1.10
CA SER A 197 -5.73 9.51 -1.81
C SER A 197 -4.54 9.50 -0.86
N VAL A 198 -3.52 8.75 -1.21
CA VAL A 198 -2.18 8.84 -0.63
C VAL A 198 -1.23 9.29 -1.73
N SER A 199 -0.41 10.29 -1.44
CA SER A 199 0.58 10.79 -2.37
C SER A 199 1.88 11.12 -1.64
N GLY A 200 3.03 11.01 -2.30
CA GLY A 200 4.30 11.34 -1.69
C GLY A 200 5.46 11.44 -2.68
N HIS A 201 6.50 12.11 -2.20
CA HIS A 201 7.81 12.17 -2.85
C HIS A 201 8.66 11.00 -2.36
N LEU A 202 9.24 10.27 -3.29
CA LEU A 202 10.02 9.06 -3.06
C LEU A 202 11.51 9.39 -2.98
N VAL A 203 12.16 8.92 -1.93
CA VAL A 203 13.62 9.01 -1.76
C VAL A 203 14.17 7.65 -1.34
N VAL A 204 15.46 7.44 -1.54
CA VAL A 204 16.12 6.19 -1.15
C VAL A 204 16.00 5.98 0.35
N LEU A 205 15.58 4.78 0.75
CA LEU A 205 15.51 4.38 2.14
C LEU A 205 16.91 4.24 2.72
N SER A 206 17.17 4.97 3.79
CA SER A 206 18.44 4.99 4.51
C SER A 206 18.20 5.26 6.00
N ALA A 207 19.22 5.11 6.83
CA ALA A 207 19.10 5.44 8.25
C ALA A 207 18.70 6.92 8.47
N SER A 208 19.24 7.84 7.67
CA SER A 208 18.90 9.26 7.77
C SER A 208 17.43 9.55 7.40
N THR A 209 16.93 8.94 6.32
CA THR A 209 15.53 9.14 5.90
C THR A 209 14.54 8.46 6.85
N GLN A 210 14.91 7.35 7.51
CA GLN A 210 14.12 6.74 8.58
C GLN A 210 14.00 7.66 9.80
N TRP A 211 15.13 8.22 10.26
CA TRP A 211 15.10 9.19 11.37
C TRP A 211 14.31 10.45 11.01
N GLN A 212 14.46 10.95 9.80
CA GLN A 212 13.63 12.06 9.29
C GLN A 212 12.14 11.73 9.35
N ALA A 213 11.74 10.51 8.98
CA ALA A 213 10.36 10.06 9.03
C ALA A 213 9.82 10.03 10.46
N LEU A 214 10.57 9.43 11.40
CA LEU A 214 10.18 9.34 12.81
C LEU A 214 10.06 10.72 13.48
N LEU A 215 11.00 11.63 13.19
CA LEU A 215 10.98 12.99 13.75
C LEU A 215 9.87 13.86 13.16
N ARG A 216 9.58 13.70 11.86
CA ARG A 216 8.55 14.49 11.17
C ARG A 216 7.14 13.99 11.45
N TYR A 217 6.97 12.68 11.72
CA TYR A 217 5.65 12.06 11.90
C TYR A 217 5.61 11.17 13.16
N PRO A 218 5.91 11.71 14.35
CA PRO A 218 6.12 10.91 15.57
C PRO A 218 4.86 10.18 16.04
N LEU A 219 3.68 10.67 15.69
CA LEU A 219 2.39 10.11 16.11
C LEU A 219 1.57 9.52 14.96
N MET A 220 2.22 9.20 13.83
CA MET A 220 1.51 8.75 12.63
C MET A 220 0.54 7.59 12.90
N THR A 221 0.97 6.55 13.59
CA THR A 221 0.12 5.38 13.88
C THR A 221 -1.05 5.74 14.80
N VAL A 222 -0.83 6.54 15.83
CA VAL A 222 -1.87 6.98 16.77
C VAL A 222 -2.86 7.93 16.09
N MET A 223 -2.36 8.84 15.26
CA MET A 223 -3.18 9.83 14.57
C MET A 223 -4.13 9.18 13.55
N VAL A 224 -3.65 8.17 12.83
CA VAL A 224 -4.49 7.43 11.87
C VAL A 224 -5.60 6.68 12.59
N LEU A 225 -5.31 6.03 13.73
CA LEU A 225 -6.33 5.36 14.55
C LEU A 225 -7.38 6.33 15.08
N SER A 226 -7.00 7.53 15.55
CA SER A 226 -7.95 8.51 16.08
C SER A 226 -8.87 9.10 15.01
N LEU A 227 -8.40 9.26 13.77
CA LEU A 227 -9.18 9.84 12.67
C LEU A 227 -10.23 8.87 12.09
N ILE A 228 -10.11 7.57 12.34
CA ILE A 228 -11.10 6.57 11.91
C ILE A 228 -12.32 6.54 12.82
N HIS A 229 -12.18 7.02 14.06
CA HIS A 229 -13.27 7.04 15.06
C HIS A 229 -14.06 8.36 15.08
N ILE A 230 -13.75 9.32 14.19
CA ILE A 230 -14.49 10.56 13.96
C ILE A 230 -15.30 10.47 12.66
#